data_2e240edf1fe2ea355adb31b40c80cb15
#
_entry.id   2e240edf1fe2ea355adb31b40c80cb15
#
_cell.length_a   1.000
_cell.length_b   1.000
_cell.length_c   1.000
_cell.angle_alpha   90.00
_cell.angle_beta   90.00
_cell.angle_gamma   90.00
#
_symmetry.space_group_name_H-M   'P 1'
#
loop_
_entity.id
_entity.type
_entity.pdbx_description
1 polymer ?
#
loop_
_entity_poly.entity_id
_entity_poly.type
_entity_poly.pdbx_seq_one_letter_code
_entity_poly.pdbx_strand_id
1 'polypeptide(L)'
;MSEKQLITVKDKKIASWLNRNVLGMALSSFFSDAGHEMATATLPLFLTAIGAPAAALGIVEGVADAFASLAKLGAGWFSDRIGRRKPIAVAGYTLTGLSTGLFALASIWPFVVVVRAVGWFGRGIRGPVRDAMLTESVPPEARGRAFGFHRAGDTLGAIVGPLLALLAVKLLSGGEATLITYRQIFWITLLPGILSALSFALLVKEKVGPVNHALGFIKAIGGLPMRFRLFLVGVGVFGAGDFAHSLLTLRAAQILTPQLGVGQAAQIALWLYVAHNVLYAAMSYPIGALADRIGKRGLLAAGYGLAALMGVGWMLARPSIWVLALLFAMGGTFIAAEDALEGALAADLLPEETRGTGFGVLATVNGLGDFLSSIIVGLLWTAVSPLVGFLYASILFVVGAVVIYRVR
;
A
#
# COMPACT_ATOMS: atom_id res chain seq x y z
N MET A 1 2.34 -24.96 -36.14
CA MET A 1 1.74 -23.64 -36.00
C MET A 1 2.72 -22.61 -36.54
N SER A 2 2.28 -21.74 -37.46
CA SER A 2 3.18 -20.72 -38.02
C SER A 2 3.50 -19.65 -36.98
N GLU A 3 4.66 -19.00 -37.13
CA GLU A 3 5.13 -17.92 -36.26
C GLU A 3 4.08 -16.78 -36.13
N LYS A 4 3.34 -16.49 -37.22
CA LYS A 4 2.18 -15.58 -37.23
C LYS A 4 1.02 -16.05 -36.34
N GLN A 5 0.77 -17.36 -36.25
CA GLN A 5 -0.28 -17.90 -35.37
C GLN A 5 0.13 -17.84 -33.90
N LEU A 6 1.41 -18.03 -33.59
CA LEU A 6 1.97 -17.87 -32.24
C LEU A 6 1.93 -16.43 -31.76
N ILE A 7 2.25 -15.46 -32.63
CA ILE A 7 2.16 -14.02 -32.33
C ILE A 7 0.70 -13.62 -32.08
N THR A 8 -0.22 -14.05 -32.93
CA THR A 8 -1.65 -13.71 -32.79
C THR A 8 -2.29 -14.33 -31.54
N VAL A 9 -1.86 -15.53 -31.14
CA VAL A 9 -2.34 -16.17 -29.88
C VAL A 9 -1.73 -15.49 -28.65
N LYS A 10 -0.47 -15.07 -28.74
CA LYS A 10 0.20 -14.33 -27.65
C LYS A 10 -0.41 -12.94 -27.47
N ASP A 11 -0.71 -12.23 -28.55
CA ASP A 11 -1.39 -10.92 -28.51
C ASP A 11 -2.82 -11.03 -28.00
N LYS A 12 -3.59 -12.06 -28.36
CA LYS A 12 -4.92 -12.32 -27.78
C LYS A 12 -4.88 -12.64 -26.29
N LYS A 13 -3.88 -13.39 -25.79
CA LYS A 13 -3.70 -13.66 -24.35
C LYS A 13 -3.27 -12.40 -23.60
N ILE A 14 -2.43 -11.57 -24.20
CA ILE A 14 -2.02 -10.29 -23.62
C ILE A 14 -3.19 -9.29 -23.61
N ALA A 15 -4.06 -9.31 -24.62
CA ALA A 15 -5.27 -8.48 -24.67
C ALA A 15 -6.33 -8.87 -23.60
N SER A 16 -6.26 -10.06 -23.04
CA SER A 16 -7.23 -10.56 -22.05
C SER A 16 -6.86 -10.29 -20.58
N TRP A 17 -5.75 -9.58 -20.30
CA TRP A 17 -5.31 -9.33 -18.91
C TRP A 17 -6.29 -8.43 -18.14
N LEU A 18 -6.88 -7.43 -18.79
CA LEU A 18 -7.91 -6.57 -18.20
C LEU A 18 -9.27 -7.27 -18.26
N ASN A 19 -9.41 -8.27 -17.42
CA ASN A 19 -10.63 -9.04 -17.28
C ASN A 19 -11.49 -8.54 -16.10
N ARG A 20 -12.67 -9.12 -15.96
CA ARG A 20 -13.64 -8.77 -14.93
C ARG A 20 -13.07 -8.86 -13.51
N ASN A 21 -12.18 -9.83 -13.23
CA ASN A 21 -11.57 -9.99 -11.92
C ASN A 21 -10.58 -8.84 -11.62
N VAL A 22 -9.70 -8.52 -12.57
CA VAL A 22 -8.74 -7.41 -12.42
C VAL A 22 -9.47 -6.09 -12.20
N LEU A 23 -10.49 -5.80 -13.04
CA LEU A 23 -11.29 -4.59 -12.89
C LEU A 23 -12.04 -4.57 -11.55
N GLY A 24 -12.66 -5.69 -11.17
CA GLY A 24 -13.39 -5.80 -9.90
C GLY A 24 -12.50 -5.58 -8.69
N MET A 25 -11.28 -6.13 -8.70
CA MET A 25 -10.31 -5.94 -7.61
C MET A 25 -9.80 -4.50 -7.55
N ALA A 26 -9.49 -3.87 -8.69
CA ALA A 26 -9.06 -2.48 -8.74
C ALA A 26 -10.16 -1.52 -8.27
N LEU A 27 -11.41 -1.70 -8.71
CA LEU A 27 -12.55 -0.91 -8.24
C LEU A 27 -12.81 -1.10 -6.73
N SER A 28 -12.69 -2.34 -6.24
CA SER A 28 -12.86 -2.63 -4.81
C SER A 28 -11.82 -1.89 -3.97
N SER A 29 -10.56 -1.88 -4.42
CA SER A 29 -9.49 -1.16 -3.74
C SER A 29 -9.68 0.35 -3.84
N PHE A 30 -10.02 0.88 -5.01
CA PHE A 30 -10.33 2.29 -5.20
C PHE A 30 -11.40 2.79 -4.22
N PHE A 31 -12.55 2.12 -4.17
CA PHE A 31 -13.63 2.51 -3.26
C PHE A 31 -13.26 2.32 -1.79
N SER A 32 -12.56 1.23 -1.47
CA SER A 32 -12.12 0.98 -0.09
C SER A 32 -11.18 2.07 0.39
N ASP A 33 -10.21 2.45 -0.43
CA ASP A 33 -9.22 3.44 -0.03
C ASP A 33 -9.79 4.86 -0.07
N ALA A 34 -10.70 5.17 -1.00
CA ALA A 34 -11.43 6.43 -0.96
C ALA A 34 -12.23 6.61 0.36
N GLY A 35 -12.95 5.58 0.80
CA GLY A 35 -13.69 5.64 2.08
C GLY A 35 -12.76 5.67 3.30
N HIS A 36 -11.70 4.86 3.27
CA HIS A 36 -10.73 4.78 4.35
C HIS A 36 -9.97 6.08 4.54
N GLU A 37 -9.44 6.65 3.47
CA GLU A 37 -8.65 7.89 3.52
C GLU A 37 -9.51 9.13 3.80
N MET A 38 -10.78 9.11 3.38
CA MET A 38 -11.76 10.12 3.79
C MET A 38 -11.94 10.12 5.32
N ALA A 39 -12.03 8.93 5.94
CA ALA A 39 -12.12 8.80 7.40
C ALA A 39 -10.79 9.17 8.08
N THR A 40 -9.65 8.68 7.56
CA THR A 40 -8.31 8.93 8.13
C THR A 40 -7.96 10.41 8.13
N ALA A 41 -8.29 11.15 7.07
CA ALA A 41 -8.06 12.61 6.99
C ALA A 41 -8.84 13.41 8.05
N THR A 42 -9.99 12.91 8.49
CA THR A 42 -10.85 13.60 9.47
C THR A 42 -10.67 13.09 10.90
N LEU A 43 -10.10 11.93 11.08
CA LEU A 43 -9.99 11.24 12.37
C LEU A 43 -9.24 12.05 13.46
N PRO A 44 -8.10 12.71 13.20
CA PRO A 44 -7.40 13.49 14.22
C PRO A 44 -8.25 14.65 14.76
N LEU A 45 -8.96 15.34 13.87
CA LEU A 45 -9.83 16.46 14.21
C LEU A 45 -11.07 15.99 14.99
N PHE A 46 -11.63 14.85 14.60
CA PHE A 46 -12.73 14.21 15.34
C PHE A 46 -12.29 13.79 16.74
N LEU A 47 -11.13 13.16 16.90
CA LEU A 47 -10.57 12.79 18.21
C LEU A 47 -10.42 14.02 19.11
N THR A 48 -9.92 15.12 18.57
CA THR A 48 -9.83 16.39 19.28
C THR A 48 -11.21 16.90 19.69
N ALA A 49 -12.19 16.84 18.80
CA ALA A 49 -13.56 17.30 19.04
C ALA A 49 -14.30 16.48 20.13
N ILE A 50 -13.96 15.21 20.33
CA ILE A 50 -14.47 14.38 21.44
C ILE A 50 -13.63 14.44 22.70
N GLY A 51 -12.63 15.35 22.77
CA GLY A 51 -11.78 15.54 23.95
C GLY A 51 -10.72 14.46 24.17
N ALA A 52 -10.31 13.75 23.12
CA ALA A 52 -9.26 12.75 23.23
C ALA A 52 -7.88 13.40 23.46
N PRO A 53 -7.01 12.82 24.30
CA PRO A 53 -5.63 13.30 24.44
C PRO A 53 -4.84 13.06 23.15
N ALA A 54 -3.81 13.86 22.87
CA ALA A 54 -2.98 13.71 21.67
C ALA A 54 -2.39 12.30 21.51
N ALA A 55 -2.05 11.65 22.62
CA ALA A 55 -1.55 10.27 22.63
C ALA A 55 -2.56 9.24 22.09
N ALA A 56 -3.87 9.56 22.12
CA ALA A 56 -4.90 8.64 21.66
C ALA A 56 -4.75 8.32 20.17
N LEU A 57 -4.34 9.27 19.33
CA LEU A 57 -4.10 9.03 17.90
C LEU A 57 -2.98 7.99 17.69
N GLY A 58 -1.87 8.11 18.41
CA GLY A 58 -0.78 7.14 18.33
C GLY A 58 -1.20 5.74 18.77
N ILE A 59 -2.03 5.64 19.83
CA ILE A 59 -2.57 4.35 20.29
C ILE A 59 -3.53 3.76 19.25
N VAL A 60 -4.40 4.59 18.66
CA VAL A 60 -5.36 4.18 17.62
C VAL A 60 -4.64 3.58 16.42
N GLU A 61 -3.60 4.26 15.91
CA GLU A 61 -2.86 3.77 14.74
C GLU A 61 -1.95 2.59 15.10
N GLY A 62 -1.20 2.64 16.21
CA GLY A 62 -0.29 1.57 16.61
C GLY A 62 -0.99 0.23 16.88
N VAL A 63 -2.15 0.25 17.55
CA VAL A 63 -2.97 -0.96 17.76
C VAL A 63 -3.49 -1.48 16.41
N ALA A 64 -3.96 -0.60 15.55
CA ALA A 64 -4.49 -0.96 14.24
C ALA A 64 -3.42 -1.66 13.38
N ASP A 65 -2.22 -1.12 13.29
CA ASP A 65 -1.11 -1.68 12.50
C ASP A 65 -0.68 -3.06 13.02
N ALA A 66 -0.64 -3.25 14.34
CA ALA A 66 -0.35 -4.55 14.94
C ALA A 66 -1.39 -5.61 14.53
N PHE A 67 -2.68 -5.28 14.60
CA PHE A 67 -3.76 -6.18 14.18
C PHE A 67 -3.70 -6.50 12.69
N ALA A 68 -3.43 -5.51 11.84
CA ALA A 68 -3.27 -5.73 10.41
C ALA A 68 -2.12 -6.68 10.08
N SER A 69 -0.97 -6.49 10.72
CA SER A 69 0.23 -7.31 10.48
C SER A 69 0.02 -8.77 10.85
N LEU A 70 -0.60 -9.04 12.01
CA LEU A 70 -0.96 -10.39 12.42
C LEU A 70 -1.99 -11.02 11.47
N ALA A 71 -2.99 -10.24 11.03
CA ALA A 71 -4.04 -10.70 10.14
C ALA A 71 -3.52 -11.07 8.75
N LYS A 72 -2.54 -10.32 8.19
CA LYS A 72 -1.95 -10.59 6.87
C LYS A 72 -1.39 -12.01 6.77
N LEU A 73 -0.59 -12.41 7.75
CA LEU A 73 0.06 -13.72 7.78
C LEU A 73 -0.95 -14.85 7.98
N GLY A 74 -1.85 -14.69 8.96
CA GLY A 74 -2.87 -15.69 9.27
C GLY A 74 -3.84 -15.94 8.13
N ALA A 75 -4.33 -14.87 7.48
CA ALA A 75 -5.30 -14.97 6.41
C ALA A 75 -4.74 -15.62 5.14
N GLY A 76 -3.49 -15.34 4.80
CA GLY A 76 -2.81 -15.97 3.67
C GLY A 76 -2.77 -17.49 3.82
N TRP A 77 -2.26 -17.97 4.95
CA TRP A 77 -2.23 -19.40 5.27
C TRP A 77 -3.62 -20.03 5.33
N PHE A 78 -4.56 -19.36 6.02
CA PHE A 78 -5.92 -19.90 6.16
C PHE A 78 -6.62 -20.04 4.80
N SER A 79 -6.40 -19.07 3.89
CA SER A 79 -6.97 -19.13 2.54
C SER A 79 -6.45 -20.32 1.71
N ASP A 80 -5.16 -20.64 1.83
CA ASP A 80 -4.56 -21.80 1.16
C ASP A 80 -5.05 -23.11 1.76
N ARG A 81 -5.27 -23.14 3.08
CA ARG A 81 -5.77 -24.32 3.78
C ARG A 81 -7.20 -24.70 3.38
N ILE A 82 -8.08 -23.70 3.24
CA ILE A 82 -9.51 -23.96 2.90
C ILE A 82 -9.80 -23.94 1.39
N GLY A 83 -8.84 -23.49 0.55
CA GLY A 83 -9.00 -23.39 -0.90
C GLY A 83 -10.05 -22.35 -1.35
N ARG A 84 -10.53 -21.50 -0.45
CA ARG A 84 -11.51 -20.44 -0.71
C ARG A 84 -11.00 -19.08 -0.29
N ARG A 85 -10.88 -18.17 -1.23
CA ARG A 85 -10.29 -16.84 -1.04
C ARG A 85 -11.31 -15.72 -1.06
N LYS A 86 -12.30 -15.82 -1.95
CA LYS A 86 -13.30 -14.77 -2.15
C LYS A 86 -14.10 -14.41 -0.88
N PRO A 87 -14.61 -15.38 -0.08
CA PRO A 87 -15.34 -15.05 1.16
C PRO A 87 -14.49 -14.25 2.15
N ILE A 88 -13.18 -14.59 2.28
CA ILE A 88 -12.25 -13.89 3.16
C ILE A 88 -12.03 -12.45 2.68
N ALA A 89 -11.80 -12.26 1.37
CA ALA A 89 -11.63 -10.95 0.78
C ALA A 89 -12.89 -10.08 0.94
N VAL A 90 -14.07 -10.62 0.66
CA VAL A 90 -15.36 -9.90 0.84
C VAL A 90 -15.56 -9.51 2.31
N ALA A 91 -15.32 -10.43 3.25
CA ALA A 91 -15.39 -10.11 4.68
C ALA A 91 -14.40 -8.99 5.06
N GLY A 92 -13.17 -9.03 4.54
CA GLY A 92 -12.18 -8.00 4.77
C GLY A 92 -12.62 -6.61 4.26
N TYR A 93 -13.13 -6.53 3.02
CA TYR A 93 -13.66 -5.28 2.46
C TYR A 93 -14.86 -4.78 3.25
N THR A 94 -15.76 -5.68 3.66
CA THR A 94 -16.94 -5.33 4.48
C THR A 94 -16.53 -4.79 5.85
N LEU A 95 -15.62 -5.46 6.56
CA LEU A 95 -15.11 -5.00 7.86
C LEU A 95 -14.43 -3.63 7.73
N THR A 96 -13.59 -3.43 6.73
CA THR A 96 -12.93 -2.15 6.48
C THR A 96 -13.96 -1.03 6.23
N GLY A 97 -14.94 -1.28 5.36
CA GLY A 97 -15.95 -0.28 4.99
C GLY A 97 -16.91 0.04 6.15
N LEU A 98 -17.36 -0.96 6.90
CA LEU A 98 -18.24 -0.74 8.05
C LEU A 98 -17.53 -0.01 9.19
N SER A 99 -16.26 -0.33 9.44
CA SER A 99 -15.51 0.29 10.54
C SER A 99 -15.36 1.80 10.36
N THR A 100 -15.12 2.30 9.13
CA THR A 100 -15.02 3.75 8.90
C THR A 100 -16.31 4.49 9.21
N GLY A 101 -17.45 3.91 8.91
CA GLY A 101 -18.77 4.48 9.27
C GLY A 101 -19.06 4.42 10.78
N LEU A 102 -18.63 3.36 11.46
CA LEU A 102 -18.86 3.19 12.89
C LEU A 102 -18.15 4.24 13.75
N PHE A 103 -17.14 4.96 13.24
CA PHE A 103 -16.56 6.11 13.94
C PHE A 103 -17.61 7.18 14.26
N ALA A 104 -18.67 7.30 13.47
CA ALA A 104 -19.76 8.22 13.72
C ALA A 104 -20.47 8.02 15.08
N LEU A 105 -20.44 6.78 15.61
CA LEU A 105 -21.05 6.41 16.88
C LEU A 105 -20.13 6.64 18.08
N ALA A 106 -18.85 6.97 17.84
CA ALA A 106 -17.89 7.12 18.91
C ALA A 106 -18.21 8.37 19.76
N SER A 107 -18.31 8.16 21.08
CA SER A 107 -18.41 9.23 22.07
C SER A 107 -17.14 9.31 22.94
N ILE A 108 -16.32 8.27 22.92
CA ILE A 108 -15.06 8.17 23.65
C ILE A 108 -13.99 7.56 22.73
N TRP A 109 -12.76 8.02 22.88
CA TRP A 109 -11.65 7.57 22.02
C TRP A 109 -11.30 6.07 22.11
N PRO A 110 -11.46 5.33 23.25
CA PRO A 110 -11.21 3.89 23.27
C PRO A 110 -12.12 3.10 22.32
N PHE A 111 -13.36 3.56 22.07
CA PHE A 111 -14.22 2.96 21.07
C PHE A 111 -13.64 3.12 19.65
N VAL A 112 -13.00 4.25 19.36
CA VAL A 112 -12.29 4.48 18.09
C VAL A 112 -11.16 3.48 17.91
N VAL A 113 -10.38 3.16 18.97
CA VAL A 113 -9.31 2.13 18.93
C VAL A 113 -9.88 0.80 18.48
N VAL A 114 -10.97 0.33 19.10
CA VAL A 114 -11.58 -0.96 18.77
C VAL A 114 -12.08 -0.97 17.32
N VAL A 115 -12.80 0.06 16.91
CA VAL A 115 -13.35 0.16 15.55
C VAL A 115 -12.21 0.24 14.50
N ARG A 116 -11.16 1.01 14.78
CA ARG A 116 -9.98 1.10 13.90
C ARG A 116 -9.28 -0.25 13.77
N ALA A 117 -9.06 -0.94 14.90
CA ALA A 117 -8.45 -2.27 14.90
C ALA A 117 -9.26 -3.29 14.07
N VAL A 118 -10.59 -3.27 14.17
CA VAL A 118 -11.47 -4.12 13.34
C VAL A 118 -11.33 -3.79 11.85
N GLY A 119 -11.30 -2.52 11.49
CA GLY A 119 -11.11 -2.09 10.10
C GLY A 119 -9.77 -2.50 9.53
N TRP A 120 -8.70 -2.33 10.29
CA TRP A 120 -7.34 -2.72 9.89
C TRP A 120 -7.16 -4.24 9.87
N PHE A 121 -7.79 -4.98 10.77
CA PHE A 121 -7.87 -6.43 10.68
C PHE A 121 -8.53 -6.85 9.36
N GLY A 122 -9.65 -6.23 8.98
CA GLY A 122 -10.28 -6.42 7.67
C GLY A 122 -9.33 -6.14 6.51
N ARG A 123 -8.56 -5.03 6.57
CA ARG A 123 -7.54 -4.69 5.58
C ARG A 123 -6.42 -5.74 5.53
N GLY A 124 -6.00 -6.22 6.68
CA GLY A 124 -4.98 -7.28 6.81
C GLY A 124 -5.40 -8.59 6.16
N ILE A 125 -6.62 -9.09 6.45
CA ILE A 125 -7.08 -10.38 5.90
C ILE A 125 -7.32 -10.34 4.39
N ARG A 126 -7.73 -9.20 3.81
CA ARG A 126 -8.04 -9.10 2.37
C ARG A 126 -6.80 -9.05 1.48
N GLY A 127 -5.70 -8.39 1.94
CA GLY A 127 -4.53 -8.09 1.12
C GLY A 127 -3.91 -9.32 0.45
N PRO A 128 -3.31 -10.26 1.21
CA PRO A 128 -2.67 -11.45 0.66
C PRO A 128 -3.60 -12.33 -0.16
N VAL A 129 -4.86 -12.42 0.28
CA VAL A 129 -5.89 -13.23 -0.37
C VAL A 129 -6.27 -12.64 -1.73
N ARG A 130 -6.46 -11.34 -1.81
CA ARG A 130 -6.71 -10.61 -3.05
C ARG A 130 -5.54 -10.74 -4.03
N ASP A 131 -4.30 -10.59 -3.56
CA ASP A 131 -3.11 -10.65 -4.39
C ASP A 131 -2.89 -12.06 -4.97
N ALA A 132 -3.21 -13.10 -4.20
CA ALA A 132 -3.28 -14.46 -4.70
C ALA A 132 -4.34 -14.62 -5.81
N MET A 133 -5.56 -14.09 -5.60
CA MET A 133 -6.63 -14.13 -6.60
C MET A 133 -6.31 -13.31 -7.85
N LEU A 134 -5.64 -12.15 -7.70
CA LEU A 134 -5.17 -11.32 -8.81
C LEU A 134 -4.17 -12.09 -9.67
N THR A 135 -3.22 -12.76 -9.02
CA THR A 135 -2.22 -13.61 -9.68
C THR A 135 -2.87 -14.73 -10.51
N GLU A 136 -3.92 -15.36 -9.99
CA GLU A 136 -4.65 -16.44 -10.66
C GLU A 136 -5.56 -15.96 -11.78
N SER A 137 -5.87 -14.68 -11.81
CA SER A 137 -6.77 -14.07 -12.78
C SER A 137 -6.11 -13.70 -14.10
N VAL A 138 -4.77 -13.71 -14.16
CA VAL A 138 -4.00 -13.28 -15.34
C VAL A 138 -2.86 -14.24 -15.67
N PRO A 139 -2.44 -14.33 -16.94
CA PRO A 139 -1.27 -15.12 -17.32
C PRO A 139 0.02 -14.49 -16.75
N PRO A 140 1.08 -15.29 -16.56
CA PRO A 140 2.35 -14.83 -15.97
C PRO A 140 2.94 -13.59 -16.67
N GLU A 141 2.79 -13.51 -18.00
CA GLU A 141 3.30 -12.42 -18.84
C GLU A 141 2.56 -11.09 -18.66
N ALA A 142 1.46 -11.08 -17.92
CA ALA A 142 0.64 -9.89 -17.67
C ALA A 142 0.50 -9.52 -16.18
N ARG A 143 1.22 -10.20 -15.30
CA ARG A 143 1.16 -9.97 -13.84
C ARG A 143 1.61 -8.56 -13.47
N GLY A 144 2.66 -8.05 -14.10
CA GLY A 144 3.13 -6.69 -13.86
C GLY A 144 2.05 -5.65 -14.13
N ARG A 145 1.38 -5.75 -15.29
CA ARG A 145 0.24 -4.88 -15.66
C ARG A 145 -0.91 -4.98 -14.68
N ALA A 146 -1.28 -6.20 -14.28
CA ALA A 146 -2.40 -6.42 -13.39
C ALA A 146 -2.15 -5.82 -12.00
N PHE A 147 -0.97 -6.06 -11.42
CA PHE A 147 -0.59 -5.46 -10.15
C PHE A 147 -0.46 -3.94 -10.25
N GLY A 148 0.22 -3.42 -11.28
CA GLY A 148 0.34 -1.97 -11.51
C GLY A 148 -1.01 -1.28 -11.72
N PHE A 149 -1.94 -1.88 -12.46
CA PHE A 149 -3.30 -1.36 -12.62
C PHE A 149 -4.09 -1.36 -11.30
N HIS A 150 -3.96 -2.44 -10.53
CA HIS A 150 -4.57 -2.53 -9.23
C HIS A 150 -4.03 -1.44 -8.28
N ARG A 151 -2.70 -1.25 -8.23
CA ARG A 151 -2.06 -0.22 -7.40
C ARG A 151 -2.44 1.19 -7.82
N ALA A 152 -2.54 1.45 -9.14
CA ALA A 152 -3.04 2.73 -9.63
C ALA A 152 -4.46 3.01 -9.11
N GLY A 153 -5.34 2.02 -9.10
CA GLY A 153 -6.69 2.13 -8.53
C GLY A 153 -6.68 2.41 -7.02
N ASP A 154 -5.87 1.67 -6.28
CA ASP A 154 -5.65 1.82 -4.83
C ASP A 154 -5.21 3.26 -4.49
N THR A 155 -4.15 3.74 -5.14
CA THR A 155 -3.58 5.09 -4.92
C THR A 155 -4.54 6.20 -5.36
N LEU A 156 -5.27 6.02 -6.47
CA LEU A 156 -6.30 6.98 -6.87
C LEU A 156 -7.39 7.11 -5.80
N GLY A 157 -7.80 6.00 -5.18
CA GLY A 157 -8.71 6.02 -4.04
C GLY A 157 -8.15 6.83 -2.87
N ALA A 158 -6.87 6.62 -2.55
CA ALA A 158 -6.19 7.35 -1.48
C ALA A 158 -6.06 8.87 -1.75
N ILE A 159 -5.99 9.29 -3.01
CA ILE A 159 -6.01 10.72 -3.39
C ILE A 159 -7.43 11.29 -3.29
N VAL A 160 -8.42 10.55 -3.79
CA VAL A 160 -9.82 11.01 -3.87
C VAL A 160 -10.45 11.11 -2.47
N GLY A 161 -10.09 10.21 -1.54
CA GLY A 161 -10.67 10.18 -0.19
C GLY A 161 -10.57 11.51 0.57
N PRO A 162 -9.37 12.06 0.80
CA PRO A 162 -9.20 13.36 1.45
C PRO A 162 -9.88 14.51 0.72
N LEU A 163 -9.92 14.49 -0.62
CA LEU A 163 -10.63 15.51 -1.41
C LEU A 163 -12.13 15.44 -1.17
N LEU A 164 -12.70 14.23 -1.08
CA LEU A 164 -14.11 14.04 -0.72
C LEU A 164 -14.38 14.50 0.72
N ALA A 165 -13.46 14.29 1.66
CA ALA A 165 -13.58 14.81 3.02
C ALA A 165 -13.64 16.34 3.05
N LEU A 166 -12.74 17.02 2.34
CA LEU A 166 -12.74 18.48 2.22
C LEU A 166 -14.03 19.00 1.56
N LEU A 167 -14.47 18.36 0.49
CA LEU A 167 -15.74 18.69 -0.16
C LEU A 167 -16.93 18.53 0.80
N ALA A 168 -16.96 17.42 1.55
CA ALA A 168 -18.01 17.16 2.52
C ALA A 168 -18.03 18.22 3.65
N VAL A 169 -16.87 18.62 4.18
CA VAL A 169 -16.77 19.73 5.17
C VAL A 169 -17.36 21.01 4.57
N LYS A 170 -16.98 21.36 3.33
CA LYS A 170 -17.50 22.56 2.67
C LYS A 170 -19.01 22.54 2.48
N LEU A 171 -19.57 21.41 2.05
CA LEU A 171 -20.99 21.27 1.73
C LEU A 171 -21.88 21.17 2.99
N LEU A 172 -21.38 20.50 4.05
CA LEU A 172 -22.16 20.23 5.26
C LEU A 172 -22.09 21.37 6.30
N SER A 173 -21.02 22.16 6.29
CA SER A 173 -20.77 23.15 7.35
C SER A 173 -20.23 24.50 6.85
N GLY A 174 -20.23 24.74 5.56
CA GLY A 174 -19.69 26.00 5.00
C GLY A 174 -18.18 26.19 5.18
N GLY A 175 -17.46 25.15 5.64
CA GLY A 175 -16.01 25.16 5.83
C GLY A 175 -15.56 25.10 7.31
N GLU A 176 -16.46 25.34 8.26
CA GLU A 176 -16.17 25.20 9.71
C GLU A 176 -16.69 23.86 10.23
N ALA A 177 -15.83 22.84 10.27
CA ALA A 177 -16.22 21.52 10.68
C ALA A 177 -16.48 21.41 12.18
N THR A 178 -17.63 20.87 12.54
CA THR A 178 -18.06 20.57 13.91
C THR A 178 -18.03 19.06 14.18
N LEU A 179 -18.26 18.66 15.44
CA LEU A 179 -18.40 17.24 15.79
C LEU A 179 -19.50 16.53 14.96
N ILE A 180 -20.60 17.24 14.69
CA ILE A 180 -21.71 16.71 13.87
C ILE A 180 -21.23 16.52 12.44
N THR A 181 -20.49 17.47 11.88
CA THR A 181 -19.91 17.39 10.54
C THR A 181 -19.02 16.15 10.39
N TYR A 182 -18.12 15.88 11.35
CA TYR A 182 -17.26 14.69 11.30
C TYR A 182 -18.07 13.38 11.36
N ARG A 183 -19.11 13.31 12.21
CA ARG A 183 -20.01 12.15 12.25
C ARG A 183 -20.73 11.93 10.93
N GLN A 184 -21.21 12.98 10.28
CA GLN A 184 -21.83 12.90 8.96
C GLN A 184 -20.84 12.40 7.90
N ILE A 185 -19.59 12.88 7.92
CA ILE A 185 -18.53 12.40 7.04
C ILE A 185 -18.32 10.91 7.23
N PHE A 186 -18.21 10.41 8.46
CA PHE A 186 -18.06 8.98 8.72
C PHE A 186 -19.24 8.16 8.19
N TRP A 187 -20.48 8.65 8.32
CA TRP A 187 -21.63 7.98 7.70
C TRP A 187 -21.53 7.94 6.17
N ILE A 188 -21.03 9.01 5.53
CA ILE A 188 -20.81 9.05 4.09
C ILE A 188 -19.78 8.01 3.65
N THR A 189 -18.75 7.70 4.47
CA THR A 189 -17.75 6.68 4.12
C THR A 189 -18.32 5.26 3.99
N LEU A 190 -19.53 5.01 4.53
CA LEU A 190 -20.22 3.73 4.30
C LEU A 190 -20.51 3.50 2.80
N LEU A 191 -20.80 4.55 2.05
CA LEU A 191 -21.12 4.41 0.63
C LEU A 191 -19.95 3.80 -0.15
N PRO A 192 -18.75 4.39 -0.18
CA PRO A 192 -17.61 3.75 -0.83
C PRO A 192 -17.23 2.42 -0.16
N GLY A 193 -17.38 2.26 1.17
CA GLY A 193 -17.17 0.99 1.86
C GLY A 193 -18.06 -0.14 1.34
N ILE A 194 -19.36 0.11 1.18
CA ILE A 194 -20.33 -0.84 0.62
C ILE A 194 -20.02 -1.11 -0.86
N LEU A 195 -19.75 -0.06 -1.65
CA LEU A 195 -19.39 -0.20 -3.07
C LEU A 195 -18.12 -1.06 -3.25
N SER A 196 -17.16 -0.94 -2.35
CA SER A 196 -15.95 -1.75 -2.32
C SER A 196 -16.28 -3.25 -2.16
N ALA A 197 -17.02 -3.60 -1.11
CA ALA A 197 -17.41 -4.98 -0.85
C ALA A 197 -18.31 -5.56 -1.95
N LEU A 198 -19.27 -4.79 -2.46
CA LEU A 198 -20.14 -5.18 -3.57
C LEU A 198 -19.36 -5.37 -4.86
N SER A 199 -18.42 -4.48 -5.20
CA SER A 199 -17.57 -4.62 -6.39
C SER A 199 -16.81 -5.93 -6.35
N PHE A 200 -16.22 -6.28 -5.20
CA PHE A 200 -15.53 -7.56 -5.05
C PHE A 200 -16.48 -8.75 -5.14
N ALA A 201 -17.60 -8.71 -4.41
CA ALA A 201 -18.57 -9.79 -4.35
C ALA A 201 -19.22 -10.07 -5.72
N LEU A 202 -19.57 -9.03 -6.48
CA LEU A 202 -20.30 -9.15 -7.74
C LEU A 202 -19.40 -9.34 -8.95
N LEU A 203 -18.25 -8.64 -9.00
CA LEU A 203 -17.39 -8.65 -10.17
C LEU A 203 -16.35 -9.76 -10.14
N VAL A 204 -15.78 -10.08 -8.96
CA VAL A 204 -14.70 -11.05 -8.86
C VAL A 204 -15.25 -12.47 -8.82
N LYS A 205 -14.78 -13.30 -9.75
CA LYS A 205 -15.07 -14.74 -9.76
C LYS A 205 -13.93 -15.51 -9.10
N GLU A 206 -14.26 -16.40 -8.21
CA GLU A 206 -13.30 -17.28 -7.55
C GLU A 206 -13.01 -18.52 -8.39
N LYS A 207 -11.75 -18.89 -8.47
CA LYS A 207 -11.30 -20.23 -8.86
C LYS A 207 -11.01 -20.98 -7.56
N VAL A 208 -11.84 -21.97 -7.23
CA VAL A 208 -11.64 -22.79 -6.03
C VAL A 208 -10.32 -23.54 -6.18
N GLY A 209 -9.40 -23.33 -5.26
CA GLY A 209 -8.12 -23.99 -5.21
C GLY A 209 -8.20 -25.37 -4.53
N PRO A 210 -7.12 -26.14 -4.56
CA PRO A 210 -7.04 -27.41 -3.83
C PRO A 210 -7.15 -27.16 -2.32
N VAL A 211 -8.02 -27.93 -1.65
CA VAL A 211 -8.16 -27.87 -0.20
C VAL A 211 -7.07 -28.72 0.45
N ASN A 212 -6.30 -28.13 1.38
CA ASN A 212 -5.27 -28.85 2.12
C ASN A 212 -5.43 -28.68 3.63
N HIS A 213 -6.36 -29.42 4.22
CA HIS A 213 -6.61 -29.37 5.67
C HIS A 213 -5.39 -29.77 6.52
N ALA A 214 -4.45 -30.54 5.96
CA ALA A 214 -3.21 -30.95 6.64
C ALA A 214 -2.11 -29.88 6.61
N LEU A 215 -2.34 -28.72 5.96
CA LEU A 215 -1.37 -27.64 5.85
C LEU A 215 -1.19 -26.94 7.20
N GLY A 216 -0.20 -27.39 7.98
CA GLY A 216 0.20 -26.72 9.22
C GLY A 216 0.87 -25.38 8.94
N PHE A 217 0.61 -24.38 9.78
CA PHE A 217 1.11 -23.01 9.63
C PHE A 217 2.65 -22.93 9.49
N ILE A 218 3.39 -23.53 10.42
CA ILE A 218 4.86 -23.56 10.40
C ILE A 218 5.39 -24.30 9.18
N LYS A 219 4.74 -25.42 8.80
CA LYS A 219 5.11 -26.21 7.63
C LYS A 219 4.88 -25.44 6.33
N ALA A 220 3.81 -24.64 6.24
CA ALA A 220 3.52 -23.80 5.08
C ALA A 220 4.62 -22.75 4.87
N ILE A 221 5.00 -22.04 5.93
CA ILE A 221 6.09 -21.05 5.88
C ILE A 221 7.42 -21.74 5.59
N GLY A 222 7.72 -22.85 6.27
CA GLY A 222 8.93 -23.63 6.06
C GLY A 222 9.04 -24.27 4.68
N GLY A 223 7.93 -24.49 3.99
CA GLY A 223 7.86 -25.05 2.63
C GLY A 223 8.00 -24.03 1.51
N LEU A 224 8.10 -22.72 1.79
CA LEU A 224 8.26 -21.70 0.76
C LEU A 224 9.54 -21.90 -0.05
N PRO A 225 9.53 -21.73 -1.39
CA PRO A 225 10.66 -21.96 -2.27
C PRO A 225 11.89 -21.13 -1.87
N MET A 226 13.09 -21.69 -2.01
CA MET A 226 14.34 -21.00 -1.65
C MET A 226 14.51 -19.67 -2.41
N ARG A 227 14.07 -19.62 -3.69
CA ARG A 227 14.10 -18.39 -4.50
C ARG A 227 13.21 -17.31 -3.90
N PHE A 228 12.02 -17.69 -3.41
CA PHE A 228 11.13 -16.76 -2.73
C PHE A 228 11.69 -16.29 -1.39
N ARG A 229 12.37 -17.16 -0.63
CA ARG A 229 13.05 -16.75 0.63
C ARG A 229 14.17 -15.74 0.37
N LEU A 230 14.98 -15.95 -0.69
CA LEU A 230 16.01 -14.97 -1.08
C LEU A 230 15.39 -13.64 -1.52
N PHE A 231 14.27 -13.69 -2.24
CA PHE A 231 13.48 -12.51 -2.57
C PHE A 231 13.03 -11.77 -1.31
N LEU A 232 12.47 -12.50 -0.32
CA LEU A 232 12.05 -11.91 0.97
C LEU A 232 13.22 -11.28 1.75
N VAL A 233 14.42 -11.84 1.66
CA VAL A 233 15.61 -11.20 2.25
C VAL A 233 15.88 -9.85 1.58
N GLY A 234 15.80 -9.79 0.25
CA GLY A 234 15.99 -8.54 -0.50
C GLY A 234 14.94 -7.48 -0.14
N VAL A 235 13.67 -7.89 -0.07
CA VAL A 235 12.54 -7.05 0.34
C VAL A 235 12.71 -6.58 1.80
N GLY A 236 13.06 -7.49 2.72
CA GLY A 236 13.24 -7.14 4.13
C GLY A 236 14.41 -6.20 4.38
N VAL A 237 15.51 -6.35 3.62
CA VAL A 237 16.64 -5.41 3.69
C VAL A 237 16.25 -4.04 3.14
N PHE A 238 15.54 -3.99 2.02
CA PHE A 238 15.02 -2.75 1.47
C PHE A 238 14.03 -2.10 2.44
N GLY A 239 13.02 -2.83 2.92
CA GLY A 239 12.00 -2.36 3.85
C GLY A 239 12.58 -1.85 5.18
N ALA A 240 13.70 -2.42 5.66
CA ALA A 240 14.40 -1.88 6.82
C ALA A 240 14.98 -0.46 6.59
N GLY A 241 15.03 0.00 5.35
CA GLY A 241 15.38 1.37 4.96
C GLY A 241 14.17 2.20 4.50
N ASP A 242 13.03 1.58 4.22
CA ASP A 242 11.84 2.25 3.68
C ASP A 242 11.01 2.86 4.81
N PHE A 243 11.28 4.10 5.09
CA PHE A 243 10.67 4.87 6.18
C PHE A 243 9.46 5.66 5.72
N ALA A 244 8.62 6.06 6.68
CA ALA A 244 7.41 6.83 6.43
C ALA A 244 7.65 8.11 5.61
N HIS A 245 6.97 8.24 4.47
CA HIS A 245 7.11 9.36 3.53
C HIS A 245 6.71 10.72 4.11
N SER A 246 6.03 10.74 5.25
CA SER A 246 5.80 11.95 6.05
C SER A 246 7.11 12.64 6.46
N LEU A 247 8.19 11.89 6.66
CA LEU A 247 9.52 12.44 6.94
C LEU A 247 10.10 13.20 5.75
N LEU A 248 9.79 12.82 4.50
CA LEU A 248 10.16 13.58 3.31
C LEU A 248 9.46 14.94 3.28
N THR A 249 8.16 14.95 3.61
CA THR A 249 7.37 16.18 3.72
C THR A 249 7.92 17.10 4.81
N LEU A 250 8.24 16.55 5.97
CA LEU A 250 8.89 17.30 7.05
C LEU A 250 10.24 17.89 6.61
N ARG A 251 11.06 17.09 5.93
CA ARG A 251 12.37 17.56 5.42
C ARG A 251 12.22 18.68 4.42
N ALA A 252 11.29 18.57 3.47
CA ALA A 252 11.02 19.62 2.51
C ALA A 252 10.60 20.93 3.19
N ALA A 253 9.69 20.85 4.16
CA ALA A 253 9.29 22.02 4.95
C ALA A 253 10.48 22.64 5.69
N GLN A 254 11.34 21.83 6.35
CA GLN A 254 12.54 22.30 7.05
C GLN A 254 13.51 23.04 6.10
N ILE A 255 13.74 22.49 4.89
CA ILE A 255 14.66 23.08 3.90
C ILE A 255 14.12 24.41 3.37
N LEU A 256 12.80 24.55 3.19
CA LEU A 256 12.18 25.75 2.63
C LEU A 256 11.89 26.84 3.68
N THR A 257 11.75 26.48 4.95
CA THR A 257 11.38 27.41 6.05
C THR A 257 12.27 28.66 6.12
N PRO A 258 13.64 28.59 5.97
CA PRO A 258 14.47 29.77 6.05
C PRO A 258 14.19 30.83 4.98
N GLN A 259 13.67 30.44 3.82
CA GLN A 259 13.37 31.34 2.71
C GLN A 259 11.92 31.81 2.65
N LEU A 260 10.98 30.93 3.04
CA LEU A 260 9.54 31.14 2.81
C LEU A 260 8.73 31.34 4.11
N GLY A 261 9.34 31.08 5.27
CA GLY A 261 8.62 30.99 6.53
C GLY A 261 7.85 29.65 6.70
N VAL A 262 7.47 29.35 7.94
CA VAL A 262 6.91 28.03 8.33
C VAL A 262 5.64 27.68 7.56
N GLY A 263 4.69 28.61 7.45
CA GLY A 263 3.38 28.33 6.83
C GLY A 263 3.48 28.03 5.33
N GLN A 264 4.20 28.87 4.59
CA GLN A 264 4.37 28.69 3.14
C GLN A 264 5.21 27.44 2.81
N ALA A 265 6.28 27.19 3.58
CA ALA A 265 7.11 26.01 3.43
C ALA A 265 6.32 24.71 3.63
N ALA A 266 5.48 24.65 4.68
CA ALA A 266 4.62 23.51 4.95
C ALA A 266 3.59 23.29 3.82
N GLN A 267 2.97 24.35 3.34
CA GLN A 267 2.00 24.27 2.25
C GLN A 267 2.63 23.72 0.96
N ILE A 268 3.82 24.23 0.58
CA ILE A 268 4.53 23.72 -0.61
C ILE A 268 4.93 22.26 -0.43
N ALA A 269 5.45 21.88 0.76
CA ALA A 269 5.81 20.49 1.04
C ALA A 269 4.61 19.55 0.90
N LEU A 270 3.41 19.96 1.34
CA LEU A 270 2.19 19.20 1.16
C LEU A 270 1.80 19.06 -0.32
N TRP A 271 1.91 20.12 -1.12
CA TRP A 271 1.65 20.03 -2.55
C TRP A 271 2.64 19.11 -3.28
N LEU A 272 3.92 19.14 -2.89
CA LEU A 272 4.93 18.21 -3.41
C LEU A 272 4.59 16.75 -3.05
N TYR A 273 4.08 16.50 -1.84
CA TYR A 273 3.61 15.18 -1.45
C TYR A 273 2.36 14.72 -2.24
N VAL A 274 1.43 15.64 -2.52
CA VAL A 274 0.31 15.33 -3.42
C VAL A 274 0.81 14.96 -4.82
N ALA A 275 1.75 15.74 -5.37
CA ALA A 275 2.35 15.44 -6.68
C ALA A 275 3.07 14.08 -6.69
N HIS A 276 3.76 13.71 -5.61
CA HIS A 276 4.35 12.39 -5.40
C HIS A 276 3.31 11.27 -5.52
N ASN A 277 2.16 11.38 -4.82
CA ASN A 277 1.10 10.37 -4.89
C ASN A 277 0.43 10.30 -6.27
N VAL A 278 0.24 11.44 -6.93
CA VAL A 278 -0.27 11.48 -8.31
C VAL A 278 0.69 10.74 -9.26
N LEU A 279 1.98 10.97 -9.10
CA LEU A 279 3.00 10.31 -9.92
C LEU A 279 3.09 8.81 -9.60
N TYR A 280 2.99 8.42 -8.32
CA TYR A 280 2.88 7.03 -7.90
C TYR A 280 1.72 6.32 -8.62
N ALA A 281 0.51 6.89 -8.58
CA ALA A 281 -0.64 6.32 -9.26
C ALA A 281 -0.43 6.23 -10.78
N ALA A 282 0.10 7.30 -11.40
CA ALA A 282 0.31 7.39 -12.83
C ALA A 282 1.37 6.40 -13.34
N MET A 283 2.44 6.16 -12.57
CA MET A 283 3.56 5.31 -12.96
C MET A 283 3.35 3.83 -12.66
N SER A 284 2.45 3.47 -11.75
CA SER A 284 2.23 2.07 -11.34
C SER A 284 1.89 1.15 -12.51
N TYR A 285 0.95 1.53 -13.36
CA TYR A 285 0.60 0.73 -14.54
C TYR A 285 1.70 0.71 -15.62
N PRO A 286 2.29 1.84 -16.05
CA PRO A 286 3.38 1.85 -17.03
C PRO A 286 4.58 1.02 -16.60
N ILE A 287 4.99 1.10 -15.32
CA ILE A 287 6.10 0.30 -14.77
C ILE A 287 5.77 -1.19 -14.78
N GLY A 288 4.56 -1.57 -14.36
CA GLY A 288 4.09 -2.94 -14.42
C GLY A 288 4.07 -3.49 -15.87
N ALA A 289 3.60 -2.68 -16.82
CA ALA A 289 3.58 -3.04 -18.24
C ALA A 289 4.98 -3.14 -18.86
N LEU A 290 5.90 -2.29 -18.44
CA LEU A 290 7.31 -2.36 -18.84
C LEU A 290 7.97 -3.62 -18.28
N ALA A 291 7.71 -3.95 -17.02
CA ALA A 291 8.25 -5.13 -16.37
C ALA A 291 7.83 -6.45 -17.05
N ASP A 292 6.62 -6.51 -17.58
CA ASP A 292 6.15 -7.67 -18.35
C ASP A 292 6.93 -7.87 -19.66
N ARG A 293 7.60 -6.82 -20.19
CA ARG A 293 8.40 -6.86 -21.42
C ARG A 293 9.88 -7.12 -21.18
N ILE A 294 10.48 -6.41 -20.21
CA ILE A 294 11.93 -6.43 -19.98
C ILE A 294 12.36 -7.26 -18.77
N GLY A 295 11.39 -7.73 -17.99
CA GLY A 295 11.61 -8.55 -16.79
C GLY A 295 11.44 -7.79 -15.48
N LYS A 296 10.69 -8.40 -14.57
CA LYS A 296 10.26 -7.80 -13.29
C LYS A 296 11.43 -7.56 -12.33
N ARG A 297 12.34 -8.55 -12.23
CA ARG A 297 13.48 -8.53 -11.31
C ARG A 297 14.41 -7.34 -11.54
N GLY A 298 14.84 -7.15 -12.79
CA GLY A 298 15.78 -6.07 -13.15
C GLY A 298 15.16 -4.69 -12.90
N LEU A 299 13.87 -4.55 -13.23
CA LEU A 299 13.15 -3.28 -13.05
C LEU A 299 12.85 -2.98 -11.58
N LEU A 300 12.54 -4.00 -10.74
CA LEU A 300 12.41 -3.84 -9.30
C LEU A 300 13.74 -3.42 -8.66
N ALA A 301 14.85 -4.07 -9.03
CA ALA A 301 16.18 -3.68 -8.56
C ALA A 301 16.54 -2.24 -8.98
N ALA A 302 16.14 -1.81 -10.17
CA ALA A 302 16.30 -0.42 -10.62
C ALA A 302 15.42 0.55 -9.81
N GLY A 303 14.19 0.15 -9.44
CA GLY A 303 13.32 0.92 -8.54
C GLY A 303 13.96 1.13 -7.16
N TYR A 304 14.51 0.08 -6.57
CA TYR A 304 15.27 0.17 -5.30
C TYR A 304 16.53 1.05 -5.45
N GLY A 305 17.22 0.96 -6.59
CA GLY A 305 18.34 1.86 -6.92
C GLY A 305 17.91 3.32 -7.04
N LEU A 306 16.72 3.58 -7.59
CA LEU A 306 16.13 4.92 -7.67
C LEU A 306 15.83 5.47 -6.27
N ALA A 307 15.32 4.64 -5.35
CA ALA A 307 15.12 5.01 -3.95
C ALA A 307 16.45 5.41 -3.28
N ALA A 308 17.52 4.65 -3.54
CA ALA A 308 18.86 4.97 -3.03
C ALA A 308 19.38 6.32 -3.57
N LEU A 309 19.22 6.57 -4.87
CA LEU A 309 19.58 7.85 -5.50
C LEU A 309 18.75 9.00 -4.93
N MET A 310 17.46 8.79 -4.70
CA MET A 310 16.58 9.76 -4.04
C MET A 310 17.10 10.08 -2.63
N GLY A 311 17.47 9.07 -1.83
CA GLY A 311 18.02 9.27 -0.48
C GLY A 311 19.30 10.09 -0.50
N VAL A 312 20.23 9.81 -1.43
CA VAL A 312 21.43 10.66 -1.65
C VAL A 312 21.03 12.07 -2.07
N GLY A 313 20.03 12.20 -2.95
CA GLY A 313 19.49 13.51 -3.34
C GLY A 313 18.99 14.34 -2.16
N TRP A 314 18.29 13.71 -1.20
CA TRP A 314 17.83 14.36 0.02
C TRP A 314 18.96 14.80 0.95
N MET A 315 20.10 14.10 0.95
CA MET A 315 21.30 14.52 1.68
C MET A 315 21.92 15.79 1.09
N LEU A 316 21.83 15.94 -0.23
CA LEU A 316 22.41 17.07 -0.98
C LEU A 316 21.38 18.16 -1.30
N ALA A 317 20.13 18.01 -0.85
CA ALA A 317 19.03 18.89 -1.22
C ALA A 317 19.27 20.34 -0.77
N ARG A 318 19.09 21.25 -1.71
CA ARG A 318 19.14 22.71 -1.51
C ARG A 318 17.72 23.28 -1.45
N PRO A 319 17.51 24.49 -0.91
CA PRO A 319 16.21 25.15 -0.82
C PRO A 319 15.73 25.63 -2.21
N SER A 320 15.41 24.67 -3.07
CA SER A 320 14.88 24.87 -4.42
C SER A 320 13.64 23.97 -4.60
N ILE A 321 12.50 24.57 -4.91
CA ILE A 321 11.24 23.84 -5.14
C ILE A 321 11.42 22.81 -6.25
N TRP A 322 12.16 23.11 -7.31
CA TRP A 322 12.39 22.21 -8.43
C TRP A 322 13.22 20.97 -8.06
N VAL A 323 14.26 21.17 -7.21
CA VAL A 323 15.05 20.03 -6.68
C VAL A 323 14.18 19.14 -5.82
N LEU A 324 13.39 19.73 -4.92
CA LEU A 324 12.47 18.98 -4.07
C LEU A 324 11.38 18.28 -4.90
N ALA A 325 10.83 18.93 -5.91
CA ALA A 325 9.86 18.34 -6.84
C ALA A 325 10.45 17.12 -7.57
N LEU A 326 11.71 17.20 -8.02
CA LEU A 326 12.40 16.05 -8.62
C LEU A 326 12.55 14.90 -7.60
N LEU A 327 12.92 15.17 -6.36
CA LEU A 327 13.09 14.16 -5.33
C LEU A 327 11.75 13.49 -4.97
N PHE A 328 10.66 14.27 -4.87
CA PHE A 328 9.32 13.70 -4.70
C PHE A 328 8.86 12.91 -5.91
N ALA A 329 9.22 13.32 -7.12
CA ALA A 329 8.93 12.58 -8.34
C ALA A 329 9.67 11.22 -8.37
N MET A 330 10.95 11.21 -7.98
CA MET A 330 11.71 9.96 -7.81
C MET A 330 11.05 9.06 -6.76
N GLY A 331 10.58 9.63 -5.64
CA GLY A 331 9.84 8.93 -4.59
C GLY A 331 8.59 8.24 -5.11
N GLY A 332 7.68 8.98 -5.76
CA GLY A 332 6.46 8.39 -6.35
C GLY A 332 6.76 7.32 -7.40
N THR A 333 7.86 7.46 -8.15
CA THR A 333 8.25 6.50 -9.17
C THR A 333 8.81 5.20 -8.58
N PHE A 334 9.66 5.27 -7.53
CA PHE A 334 10.19 4.04 -6.92
C PHE A 334 9.10 3.25 -6.21
N ILE A 335 8.18 3.91 -5.47
CA ILE A 335 7.05 3.22 -4.82
C ILE A 335 6.16 2.55 -5.85
N ALA A 336 5.92 3.20 -7.00
CA ALA A 336 5.19 2.59 -8.09
C ALA A 336 5.86 1.30 -8.60
N ALA A 337 7.19 1.28 -8.64
CA ALA A 337 7.96 0.08 -9.01
C ALA A 337 7.90 -0.98 -7.92
N GLU A 338 8.12 -0.62 -6.68
CA GLU A 338 8.05 -1.50 -5.52
C GLU A 338 6.72 -2.22 -5.45
N ASP A 339 5.64 -1.49 -5.27
CA ASP A 339 4.29 -2.02 -5.08
C ASP A 339 3.77 -2.86 -6.25
N ALA A 340 4.05 -2.44 -7.49
CA ALA A 340 3.62 -3.19 -8.67
C ALA A 340 4.47 -4.45 -8.89
N LEU A 341 5.76 -4.38 -8.63
CA LEU A 341 6.69 -5.43 -9.05
C LEU A 341 7.01 -6.43 -7.95
N GLU A 342 6.98 -6.06 -6.68
CA GLU A 342 7.10 -7.02 -5.57
C GLU A 342 5.98 -8.06 -5.63
N GLY A 343 4.73 -7.61 -5.74
CA GLY A 343 3.60 -8.51 -5.90
C GLY A 343 3.69 -9.38 -7.15
N ALA A 344 4.07 -8.78 -8.29
CA ALA A 344 4.19 -9.49 -9.55
C ALA A 344 5.35 -10.48 -9.59
N LEU A 345 6.48 -10.17 -8.95
CA LEU A 345 7.63 -11.08 -8.83
C LEU A 345 7.35 -12.20 -7.82
N ALA A 346 6.75 -11.88 -6.68
CA ALA A 346 6.28 -12.88 -5.71
C ALA A 346 5.33 -13.90 -6.37
N ALA A 347 4.40 -13.42 -7.20
CA ALA A 347 3.49 -14.25 -7.97
C ALA A 347 4.20 -15.26 -8.89
N ASP A 348 5.36 -14.88 -9.45
CA ASP A 348 6.16 -15.76 -10.32
C ASP A 348 6.99 -16.79 -9.53
N LEU A 349 7.32 -16.48 -8.27
CA LEU A 349 8.14 -17.33 -7.41
C LEU A 349 7.33 -18.31 -6.55
N LEU A 350 6.02 -18.09 -6.40
CA LEU A 350 5.14 -18.84 -5.51
C LEU A 350 4.34 -19.90 -6.26
N PRO A 351 4.34 -21.17 -5.79
CA PRO A 351 3.43 -22.20 -6.28
C PRO A 351 1.98 -21.88 -5.88
N GLU A 352 1.03 -22.44 -6.62
CA GLU A 352 -0.40 -22.16 -6.43
C GLU A 352 -0.89 -22.54 -5.02
N GLU A 353 -0.36 -23.63 -4.47
CA GLU A 353 -0.79 -24.23 -3.20
C GLU A 353 -0.42 -23.41 -1.96
N THR A 354 0.62 -22.57 -2.06
CA THR A 354 1.13 -21.74 -0.95
C THR A 354 1.16 -20.24 -1.28
N ARG A 355 0.44 -19.85 -2.32
CA ARG A 355 0.44 -18.48 -2.83
C ARG A 355 -0.10 -17.47 -1.82
N GLY A 356 -1.21 -17.79 -1.17
CA GLY A 356 -1.77 -16.95 -0.11
C GLY A 356 -0.82 -16.81 1.08
N THR A 357 -0.22 -17.91 1.53
CA THR A 357 0.81 -17.92 2.58
C THR A 357 2.00 -17.04 2.19
N GLY A 358 2.50 -17.19 0.96
CA GLY A 358 3.63 -16.41 0.46
C GLY A 358 3.33 -14.91 0.44
N PHE A 359 2.19 -14.49 -0.07
CA PHE A 359 1.76 -13.08 -0.03
C PHE A 359 1.55 -12.57 1.40
N GLY A 360 1.06 -13.43 2.31
CA GLY A 360 0.95 -13.09 3.72
C GLY A 360 2.30 -12.83 4.37
N VAL A 361 3.30 -13.66 4.08
CA VAL A 361 4.69 -13.47 4.56
C VAL A 361 5.29 -12.20 3.95
N LEU A 362 5.16 -11.97 2.64
CA LEU A 362 5.65 -10.77 1.97
C LEU A 362 5.07 -9.50 2.63
N ALA A 363 3.75 -9.44 2.77
CA ALA A 363 3.08 -8.29 3.38
C ALA A 363 3.45 -8.07 4.85
N THR A 364 3.82 -9.14 5.56
CA THR A 364 4.31 -9.05 6.95
C THR A 364 5.75 -8.53 6.99
N VAL A 365 6.61 -8.98 6.06
CA VAL A 365 8.00 -8.50 5.95
C VAL A 365 8.02 -7.00 5.63
N ASN A 366 7.20 -6.55 4.66
CA ASN A 366 7.07 -5.12 4.33
C ASN A 366 6.59 -4.32 5.56
N GLY A 367 5.47 -4.71 6.18
CA GLY A 367 4.94 -3.97 7.32
C GLY A 367 5.87 -3.93 8.54
N LEU A 368 6.67 -4.98 8.78
CA LEU A 368 7.71 -4.95 9.81
C LEU A 368 8.89 -4.07 9.40
N GLY A 369 9.26 -4.08 8.12
CA GLY A 369 10.28 -3.22 7.54
C GLY A 369 9.93 -1.76 7.74
N ASP A 370 8.76 -1.33 7.27
CA ASP A 370 8.24 0.05 7.38
C ASP A 370 8.19 0.54 8.84
N PHE A 371 7.75 -0.33 9.74
CA PHE A 371 7.70 -0.01 11.16
C PHE A 371 9.09 0.21 11.76
N LEU A 372 10.01 -0.73 11.55
CA LEU A 372 11.37 -0.66 12.09
C LEU A 372 12.16 0.49 11.47
N SER A 373 12.07 0.66 10.15
CA SER A 373 12.78 1.73 9.44
C SER A 373 12.33 3.11 9.89
N SER A 374 11.02 3.31 10.06
CA SER A 374 10.48 4.60 10.53
C SER A 374 10.97 4.96 11.93
N ILE A 375 11.06 3.98 12.83
CA ILE A 375 11.63 4.18 14.18
C ILE A 375 13.11 4.51 14.07
N ILE A 376 13.89 3.69 13.35
CA ILE A 376 15.36 3.85 13.27
C ILE A 376 15.70 5.18 12.62
N VAL A 377 15.08 5.50 11.46
CA VAL A 377 15.32 6.77 10.77
C VAL A 377 14.88 7.96 11.61
N GLY A 378 13.73 7.88 12.29
CA GLY A 378 13.28 8.92 13.21
C GLY A 378 14.23 9.15 14.39
N LEU A 379 14.78 8.09 14.98
CA LEU A 379 15.78 8.18 16.03
C LEU A 379 17.11 8.77 15.53
N LEU A 380 17.63 8.30 14.39
CA LEU A 380 18.83 8.84 13.75
C LEU A 380 18.67 10.31 13.39
N TRP A 381 17.50 10.69 12.91
CA TRP A 381 17.16 12.08 12.57
C TRP A 381 17.21 12.99 13.80
N THR A 382 16.63 12.53 14.91
CA THR A 382 16.52 13.33 16.14
C THR A 382 17.83 13.33 16.94
N ALA A 383 18.50 12.19 17.05
CA ALA A 383 19.69 12.04 17.88
C ALA A 383 20.98 12.50 17.18
N VAL A 384 21.04 12.43 15.85
CA VAL A 384 22.25 12.77 15.07
C VAL A 384 21.95 13.85 14.01
N SER A 385 21.28 13.48 12.94
CA SER A 385 20.83 14.40 11.89
C SER A 385 19.96 13.72 10.84
N PRO A 386 19.13 14.47 10.07
CA PRO A 386 18.42 13.93 8.91
C PRO A 386 19.33 13.23 7.90
N LEU A 387 20.54 13.74 7.71
CA LEU A 387 21.50 13.19 6.74
C LEU A 387 21.89 11.74 7.07
N VAL A 388 22.08 11.43 8.36
CA VAL A 388 22.40 10.05 8.80
C VAL A 388 21.22 9.12 8.57
N GLY A 389 19.98 9.57 8.79
CA GLY A 389 18.79 8.81 8.45
C GLY A 389 18.69 8.46 6.97
N PHE A 390 18.92 9.44 6.08
CA PHE A 390 18.94 9.19 4.62
C PHE A 390 20.12 8.32 4.18
N LEU A 391 21.29 8.47 4.79
CA LEU A 391 22.44 7.60 4.51
C LEU A 391 22.14 6.14 4.85
N TYR A 392 21.60 5.90 6.05
CA TYR A 392 21.16 4.57 6.49
C TYR A 392 20.20 3.94 5.49
N ALA A 393 19.12 4.64 5.13
CA ALA A 393 18.14 4.18 4.17
C ALA A 393 18.76 3.89 2.79
N SER A 394 19.59 4.81 2.27
CA SER A 394 20.23 4.65 0.96
C SER A 394 21.14 3.41 0.90
N ILE A 395 21.89 3.11 1.97
CA ILE A 395 22.73 1.91 2.03
C ILE A 395 21.85 0.65 1.94
N LEU A 396 20.77 0.58 2.70
CA LEU A 396 19.86 -0.57 2.70
C LEU A 396 19.14 -0.72 1.36
N PHE A 397 18.76 0.37 0.72
CA PHE A 397 18.17 0.35 -0.63
C PHE A 397 19.14 -0.22 -1.67
N VAL A 398 20.42 0.17 -1.63
CA VAL A 398 21.45 -0.42 -2.51
C VAL A 398 21.63 -1.91 -2.24
N VAL A 399 21.72 -2.30 -0.96
CA VAL A 399 21.89 -3.72 -0.58
C VAL A 399 20.67 -4.52 -1.03
N GLY A 400 19.46 -4.03 -0.78
CA GLY A 400 18.21 -4.64 -1.24
C GLY A 400 18.18 -4.80 -2.76
N ALA A 401 18.54 -3.75 -3.52
CA ALA A 401 18.63 -3.79 -4.99
C ALA A 401 19.60 -4.89 -5.47
N VAL A 402 20.78 -5.00 -4.87
CA VAL A 402 21.76 -6.02 -5.21
C VAL A 402 21.25 -7.42 -4.91
N VAL A 403 20.61 -7.62 -3.76
CA VAL A 403 20.03 -8.93 -3.39
C VAL A 403 18.92 -9.30 -4.37
N ILE A 404 17.97 -8.40 -4.65
CA ILE A 404 16.89 -8.65 -5.63
C ILE A 404 17.47 -8.99 -7.00
N TYR A 405 18.48 -8.27 -7.47
CA TYR A 405 19.10 -8.53 -8.78
C TYR A 405 19.74 -9.93 -8.85
N ARG A 406 20.19 -10.49 -7.72
CA ARG A 406 20.81 -11.83 -7.63
C ARG A 406 19.79 -12.97 -7.46
N VAL A 407 18.53 -12.72 -7.20
CA VAL A 407 17.48 -13.75 -7.16
C VAL A 407 17.33 -14.35 -8.56
N ARG A 408 17.83 -15.57 -8.78
CA ARG A 408 17.77 -16.28 -10.07
C ARG A 408 16.63 -17.29 -10.12
#